data_534bfd6a2cf8029e4006f389abff5275
#
_entry.id   534bfd6a2cf8029e4006f389abff5275
#
_cell.length_a   1.000
_cell.length_b   1.000
_cell.length_c   1.000
_cell.angle_alpha   90.00
_cell.angle_beta   90.00
_cell.angle_gamma   90.00
#
_symmetry.space_group_name_H-M   'P 1'
#
loop_
_entity.id
_entity.type
_entity.pdbx_description
1 polymer ?
#
loop_
_entity_poly.entity_id
_entity_poly.type
_entity_poly.pdbx_seq_one_letter_code
_entity_poly.pdbx_strand_id
1 'polypeptide(L)'
;VNKLEDSILVDLSKAAAALPVTSNDVTALDWVNGRRTPDADQSVAMALTGLKMGTDAPKFFKALVEATAFGARAITERFRSEGVPIESVVVIGGISKKSDYVMQTCADVWNCPIDVLESEQSCALGAAIMAAVAAGEHATVADAQKVMASSVCHQYLPNPERVAVYDELYANYQALASYVNGDKA
;
A
#
# COMPACT_ATOMS: atom_id res chain seq x y z
N VAL A 1 13.27 0.40 24.37
CA VAL A 1 12.69 1.34 23.39
C VAL A 1 11.88 0.54 22.39
N ASN A 2 12.43 -0.44 21.70
CA ASN A 2 11.76 -1.19 20.61
C ASN A 2 10.46 -1.89 21.04
N LYS A 3 10.40 -2.49 22.24
CA LYS A 3 9.17 -3.18 22.70
C LYS A 3 7.98 -2.23 22.93
N LEU A 4 8.24 -0.99 23.36
CA LEU A 4 7.20 0.01 23.56
C LEU A 4 6.69 0.53 22.21
N GLU A 5 7.59 0.79 21.28
CA GLU A 5 7.24 1.22 19.92
C GLU A 5 6.40 0.17 19.19
N ASP A 6 6.80 -1.10 19.27
CA ASP A 6 6.03 -2.20 18.67
C ASP A 6 4.62 -2.32 19.28
N SER A 7 4.47 -2.13 20.61
CA SER A 7 3.15 -2.19 21.24
C SER A 7 2.26 -1.01 20.83
N ILE A 8 2.81 0.20 20.72
CA ILE A 8 2.06 1.39 20.29
C ILE A 8 1.51 1.20 18.87
N LEU A 9 2.33 0.70 17.94
CA LEU A 9 1.88 0.48 16.55
C LEU A 9 0.79 -0.58 16.47
N VAL A 10 0.88 -1.65 17.27
CA VAL A 10 -0.16 -2.69 17.34
C VAL A 10 -1.47 -2.11 17.88
N ASP A 11 -1.41 -1.31 18.94
CA ASP A 11 -2.59 -0.71 19.57
C ASP A 11 -3.23 0.34 18.65
N LEU A 12 -2.43 1.17 17.98
CA LEU A 12 -2.90 2.11 16.96
C LEU A 12 -3.54 1.39 15.76
N SER A 13 -2.94 0.31 15.28
CA SER A 13 -3.53 -0.50 14.20
C SER A 13 -4.90 -1.07 14.58
N LYS A 14 -5.03 -1.62 15.79
CA LYS A 14 -6.31 -2.15 16.29
C LYS A 14 -7.36 -1.05 16.44
N ALA A 15 -6.98 0.08 17.03
CA ALA A 15 -7.87 1.21 17.21
C ALA A 15 -8.31 1.81 15.88
N ALA A 16 -7.40 1.96 14.92
CA ALA A 16 -7.70 2.45 13.58
C ALA A 16 -8.61 1.48 12.80
N ALA A 17 -8.36 0.17 12.89
CA ALA A 17 -9.20 -0.86 12.26
C ALA A 17 -10.65 -0.85 12.76
N ALA A 18 -10.89 -0.42 14.00
CA ALA A 18 -12.22 -0.29 14.58
C ALA A 18 -12.97 0.99 14.15
N LEU A 19 -12.29 1.95 13.54
CA LEU A 19 -12.91 3.17 13.03
C LEU A 19 -13.67 2.90 11.73
N PRO A 20 -14.82 3.53 11.53
CA PRO A 20 -15.49 3.50 10.22
C PRO A 20 -14.63 4.22 9.18
N VAL A 21 -14.80 3.85 7.91
CA VAL A 21 -14.26 4.60 6.77
C VAL A 21 -15.33 5.57 6.32
N THR A 22 -15.04 6.88 6.32
CA THR A 22 -16.00 7.92 5.91
C THR A 22 -15.33 8.94 4.98
N SER A 23 -16.09 9.50 4.06
CA SER A 23 -15.59 10.51 3.11
C SER A 23 -15.11 11.82 3.76
N ASN A 24 -15.42 12.03 5.04
CA ASN A 24 -14.99 13.19 5.83
C ASN A 24 -13.79 12.90 6.74
N ASP A 25 -13.09 11.80 6.53
CA ASP A 25 -11.91 11.45 7.30
C ASP A 25 -10.72 12.38 6.97
N VAL A 26 -9.75 12.39 7.89
CA VAL A 26 -8.51 13.14 7.66
C VAL A 26 -7.82 12.56 6.43
N THR A 27 -7.43 13.42 5.52
CA THR A 27 -6.66 13.04 4.33
C THR A 27 -5.21 13.50 4.51
N ALA A 28 -4.27 12.62 4.21
CA ALA A 28 -2.83 12.90 4.28
C ALA A 28 -2.16 12.55 2.94
N LEU A 29 -1.03 13.20 2.66
CA LEU A 29 -0.09 12.79 1.61
C LEU A 29 1.02 11.96 2.24
N ASP A 30 1.49 10.93 1.53
CA ASP A 30 2.58 10.03 1.96
C ASP A 30 3.99 10.61 1.69
N TRP A 31 4.09 11.91 1.39
CA TRP A 31 5.31 12.59 0.96
C TRP A 31 6.22 13.06 2.10
N VAL A 32 6.45 12.21 3.09
CA VAL A 32 7.25 12.54 4.29
C VAL A 32 8.68 12.99 3.93
N ASN A 33 9.27 12.38 2.90
CA ASN A 33 10.58 12.74 2.36
C ASN A 33 10.48 13.12 0.87
N GLY A 34 9.52 13.98 0.53
CA GLY A 34 9.18 14.28 -0.84
C GLY A 34 8.31 13.22 -1.51
N ARG A 35 7.73 13.57 -2.66
CA ARG A 35 6.95 12.65 -3.48
C ARG A 35 7.86 11.62 -4.17
N ARG A 36 7.44 10.36 -4.13
CA ARG A 36 8.10 9.26 -4.83
C ARG A 36 7.47 9.04 -6.21
N THR A 37 7.52 7.81 -6.71
CA THR A 37 6.85 7.38 -7.95
C THR A 37 5.34 7.63 -7.87
N PRO A 38 4.64 8.01 -8.99
CA PRO A 38 5.18 8.11 -10.36
C PRO A 38 5.94 9.39 -10.67
N ASP A 39 5.59 10.52 -10.15
CA ASP A 39 6.16 11.82 -10.55
C ASP A 39 7.06 12.35 -9.42
N ALA A 40 8.23 11.72 -9.26
CA ALA A 40 9.14 12.00 -8.14
C ALA A 40 9.54 13.47 -8.06
N ASP A 41 9.29 14.08 -6.89
CA ASP A 41 9.68 15.46 -6.57
C ASP A 41 10.00 15.55 -5.06
N GLN A 42 11.27 15.78 -4.76
CA GLN A 42 11.73 15.89 -3.39
C GLN A 42 11.59 17.30 -2.80
N SER A 43 11.16 18.27 -3.58
CA SER A 43 10.94 19.64 -3.11
C SER A 43 9.59 19.82 -2.40
N VAL A 44 8.64 18.93 -2.64
CA VAL A 44 7.33 18.92 -1.98
C VAL A 44 7.38 18.17 -0.65
N ALA A 45 6.44 18.48 0.25
CA ALA A 45 6.38 17.88 1.57
C ALA A 45 5.00 17.30 1.86
N MET A 46 4.95 16.44 2.87
CA MET A 46 3.72 15.90 3.41
C MET A 46 2.75 17.02 3.84
N ALA A 47 1.48 16.82 3.59
CA ALA A 47 0.40 17.68 4.06
C ALA A 47 -0.75 16.82 4.62
N LEU A 48 -1.54 17.43 5.49
CA LEU A 48 -2.77 16.86 6.05
C LEU A 48 -3.89 17.89 5.96
N THR A 49 -5.10 17.41 5.69
CA THR A 49 -6.31 18.23 5.71
C THR A 49 -7.45 17.50 6.44
N GLY A 50 -8.51 18.24 6.79
CA GLY A 50 -9.67 17.65 7.45
C GLY A 50 -9.52 17.43 8.97
N LEU A 51 -8.49 18.01 9.61
CA LEU A 51 -8.30 17.94 11.06
C LEU A 51 -9.42 18.68 11.80
N LYS A 52 -9.95 18.06 12.84
CA LYS A 52 -11.04 18.57 13.71
C LYS A 52 -10.64 18.42 15.18
N MET A 53 -11.34 19.10 16.09
CA MET A 53 -11.08 18.98 17.54
C MET A 53 -11.17 17.56 18.08
N GLY A 54 -11.91 16.65 17.43
CA GLY A 54 -12.01 15.25 17.81
C GLY A 54 -11.02 14.32 17.06
N THR A 55 -10.02 14.88 16.37
CA THR A 55 -8.98 14.07 15.72
C THR A 55 -7.99 13.58 16.77
N ASP A 56 -7.94 12.28 16.97
CA ASP A 56 -7.08 11.57 17.92
C ASP A 56 -5.98 10.77 17.22
N ALA A 57 -5.09 10.14 17.99
CA ALA A 57 -3.95 9.39 17.45
C ALA A 57 -4.37 8.22 16.52
N PRO A 58 -5.43 7.42 16.82
CA PRO A 58 -5.91 6.41 15.88
C PRO A 58 -6.37 6.96 14.53
N LYS A 59 -7.05 8.11 14.49
CA LYS A 59 -7.47 8.76 13.25
C LYS A 59 -6.28 9.29 12.44
N PHE A 60 -5.27 9.84 13.12
CA PHE A 60 -4.02 10.21 12.50
C PHE A 60 -3.32 9.00 11.88
N PHE A 61 -3.17 7.92 12.63
CA PHE A 61 -2.55 6.70 12.16
C PHE A 61 -3.31 6.11 10.96
N LYS A 62 -4.65 6.09 11.02
CA LYS A 62 -5.51 5.70 9.90
C LYS A 62 -5.21 6.50 8.64
N ALA A 63 -5.18 7.84 8.74
CA ALA A 63 -4.89 8.72 7.61
C ALA A 63 -3.50 8.46 6.99
N LEU A 64 -2.48 8.16 7.79
CA LEU A 64 -1.14 7.83 7.30
C LEU A 64 -1.09 6.47 6.59
N VAL A 65 -1.81 5.47 7.09
CA VAL A 65 -1.94 4.17 6.42
C VAL A 65 -2.66 4.34 5.08
N GLU A 66 -3.77 5.06 5.07
CA GLU A 66 -4.53 5.36 3.85
C GLU A 66 -3.70 6.16 2.85
N ALA A 67 -2.94 7.17 3.29
CA ALA A 67 -2.03 7.93 2.42
C ALA A 67 -1.03 7.02 1.70
N THR A 68 -0.44 6.06 2.43
CA THR A 68 0.49 5.08 1.83
C THR A 68 -0.22 4.22 0.77
N ALA A 69 -1.46 3.80 1.04
CA ALA A 69 -2.26 3.04 0.07
C ALA A 69 -2.64 3.90 -1.15
N PHE A 70 -2.97 5.19 -0.96
CA PHE A 70 -3.26 6.12 -2.06
C PHE A 70 -2.03 6.40 -2.93
N GLY A 71 -0.86 6.57 -2.33
CA GLY A 71 0.39 6.71 -3.08
C GLY A 71 0.67 5.49 -3.97
N ALA A 72 0.45 4.27 -3.46
CA ALA A 72 0.57 3.06 -4.25
C ALA A 72 -0.54 2.93 -5.31
N ARG A 73 -1.77 3.37 -5.02
CA ARG A 73 -2.86 3.47 -6.02
C ARG A 73 -2.46 4.37 -7.19
N ALA A 74 -1.84 5.52 -6.94
CA ALA A 74 -1.37 6.41 -7.99
C ALA A 74 -0.39 5.71 -8.96
N ILE A 75 0.46 4.81 -8.44
CA ILE A 75 1.36 3.99 -9.27
C ILE A 75 0.57 3.01 -10.14
N THR A 76 -0.40 2.30 -9.57
CA THR A 76 -1.20 1.32 -10.32
C THR A 76 -2.08 2.00 -11.36
N GLU A 77 -2.63 3.18 -11.08
CA GLU A 77 -3.38 3.98 -12.04
C GLU A 77 -2.49 4.49 -13.19
N ARG A 78 -1.24 4.87 -12.90
CA ARG A 78 -0.29 5.24 -13.95
C ARG A 78 -0.04 4.05 -14.88
N PHE A 79 0.20 2.85 -14.36
CA PHE A 79 0.35 1.66 -15.21
C PHE A 79 -0.88 1.42 -16.09
N ARG A 80 -2.07 1.51 -15.52
CA ARG A 80 -3.33 1.34 -16.27
C ARG A 80 -3.51 2.40 -17.35
N SER A 81 -3.17 3.66 -17.07
CA SER A 81 -3.25 4.75 -18.05
C SER A 81 -2.26 4.59 -19.21
N GLU A 82 -1.14 3.92 -18.99
CA GLU A 82 -0.14 3.57 -20.00
C GLU A 82 -0.48 2.24 -20.72
N GLY A 83 -1.65 1.66 -20.47
CA GLY A 83 -2.12 0.45 -21.13
C GLY A 83 -1.62 -0.86 -20.53
N VAL A 84 -1.01 -0.83 -19.34
CA VAL A 84 -0.59 -2.03 -18.62
C VAL A 84 -1.72 -2.51 -17.71
N PRO A 85 -2.33 -3.68 -17.96
CA PRO A 85 -3.39 -4.21 -17.12
C PRO A 85 -2.80 -4.67 -15.77
N ILE A 86 -3.48 -4.30 -14.69
CA ILE A 86 -3.18 -4.79 -13.32
C ILE A 86 -4.44 -5.52 -12.84
N GLU A 87 -4.37 -6.85 -12.78
CA GLU A 87 -5.49 -7.72 -12.40
C GLU A 87 -5.38 -8.19 -10.94
N SER A 88 -4.16 -8.33 -10.43
CA SER A 88 -3.88 -8.70 -9.04
C SER A 88 -2.55 -8.12 -8.59
N VAL A 89 -2.34 -8.06 -7.29
CA VAL A 89 -1.10 -7.57 -6.69
C VAL A 89 -0.55 -8.64 -5.76
N VAL A 90 0.75 -8.94 -5.91
CA VAL A 90 1.48 -9.81 -4.99
C VAL A 90 2.30 -8.94 -4.06
N VAL A 91 2.06 -9.07 -2.75
CA VAL A 91 2.78 -8.32 -1.72
C VAL A 91 3.78 -9.23 -1.02
N ILE A 92 4.98 -8.71 -0.85
CA ILE A 92 6.10 -9.35 -0.15
C ILE A 92 6.61 -8.47 0.97
N GLY A 93 7.35 -9.07 1.91
CA GLY A 93 8.00 -8.33 2.99
C GLY A 93 7.23 -8.36 4.31
N GLY A 94 7.83 -7.82 5.35
CA GLY A 94 7.38 -8.00 6.73
C GLY A 94 6.01 -7.39 7.05
N ILE A 95 5.63 -6.28 6.42
CA ILE A 95 4.34 -5.61 6.70
C ILE A 95 3.15 -6.46 6.26
N SER A 96 3.29 -7.23 5.17
CA SER A 96 2.23 -8.07 4.64
C SER A 96 1.80 -9.21 5.59
N LYS A 97 2.66 -9.55 6.55
CA LYS A 97 2.40 -10.57 7.57
C LYS A 97 2.13 -9.99 8.96
N LYS A 98 2.42 -8.70 9.17
CA LYS A 98 2.33 -8.07 10.50
C LYS A 98 1.04 -7.28 10.72
N SER A 99 0.35 -6.88 9.66
CA SER A 99 -0.83 -6.01 9.79
C SER A 99 -1.90 -6.31 8.75
N ASP A 100 -2.88 -7.11 9.15
CA ASP A 100 -4.08 -7.36 8.34
C ASP A 100 -4.83 -6.06 8.02
N TYR A 101 -4.82 -5.11 8.96
CA TYR A 101 -5.42 -3.80 8.77
C TYR A 101 -4.82 -3.05 7.57
N VAL A 102 -3.49 -3.00 7.48
CA VAL A 102 -2.80 -2.32 6.38
C VAL A 102 -3.09 -3.03 5.06
N MET A 103 -3.03 -4.36 5.03
CA MET A 103 -3.27 -5.14 3.82
C MET A 103 -4.71 -5.02 3.33
N GLN A 104 -5.70 -5.10 4.23
CA GLN A 104 -7.10 -4.90 3.87
C GLN A 104 -7.36 -3.48 3.36
N THR A 105 -6.76 -2.45 4.01
CA THR A 105 -6.86 -1.06 3.54
C THR A 105 -6.30 -0.94 2.11
N CYS A 106 -5.16 -1.56 1.83
CA CYS A 106 -4.59 -1.57 0.47
C CYS A 106 -5.52 -2.25 -0.53
N ALA A 107 -6.08 -3.43 -0.20
CA ALA A 107 -7.00 -4.13 -1.09
C ALA A 107 -8.25 -3.28 -1.42
N ASP A 108 -8.81 -2.63 -0.40
CA ASP A 108 -9.98 -1.76 -0.54
C ASP A 108 -9.67 -0.50 -1.37
N VAL A 109 -8.53 0.16 -1.09
CA VAL A 109 -8.09 1.37 -1.82
C VAL A 109 -7.74 1.09 -3.28
N TRP A 110 -7.08 -0.04 -3.55
CA TRP A 110 -6.67 -0.40 -4.92
C TRP A 110 -7.78 -1.07 -5.72
N ASN A 111 -8.86 -1.46 -5.06
CA ASN A 111 -9.94 -2.27 -5.64
C ASN A 111 -9.38 -3.47 -6.42
N CYS A 112 -8.48 -4.19 -5.78
CA CYS A 112 -7.73 -5.26 -6.41
C CYS A 112 -7.40 -6.36 -5.38
N PRO A 113 -7.54 -7.65 -5.72
CA PRO A 113 -7.08 -8.73 -4.86
C PRO A 113 -5.58 -8.60 -4.56
N ILE A 114 -5.21 -8.88 -3.31
CA ILE A 114 -3.82 -8.90 -2.85
C ILE A 114 -3.46 -10.29 -2.38
N ASP A 115 -2.47 -10.90 -3.01
CA ASP A 115 -1.89 -12.17 -2.61
C ASP A 115 -0.65 -11.95 -1.75
N VAL A 116 -0.59 -12.61 -0.59
CA VAL A 116 0.57 -12.59 0.31
C VAL A 116 1.33 -13.90 0.17
N LEU A 117 2.63 -13.82 -0.09
CA LEU A 117 3.47 -15.01 -0.23
C LEU A 117 3.91 -15.58 1.12
N GLU A 118 4.05 -16.90 1.18
CA GLU A 118 4.54 -17.61 2.37
C GLU A 118 6.00 -17.27 2.70
N SER A 119 6.83 -17.10 1.68
CA SER A 119 8.26 -16.81 1.85
C SER A 119 8.50 -15.46 2.53
N GLU A 120 9.28 -15.45 3.59
CA GLU A 120 9.78 -14.24 4.24
C GLU A 120 11.02 -13.65 3.55
N GLN A 121 11.66 -14.44 2.70
CA GLN A 121 12.90 -14.10 2.00
C GLN A 121 12.69 -14.05 0.48
N SER A 122 11.63 -13.38 0.03
CA SER A 122 11.24 -13.37 -1.39
C SER A 122 12.34 -12.85 -2.32
N CYS A 123 13.15 -11.87 -1.88
CA CYS A 123 14.29 -11.37 -2.66
C CYS A 123 15.38 -12.44 -2.81
N ALA A 124 15.72 -13.15 -1.72
CA ALA A 124 16.70 -14.24 -1.76
C ALA A 124 16.19 -15.40 -2.62
N LEU A 125 14.90 -15.73 -2.52
CA LEU A 125 14.27 -16.75 -3.36
C LEU A 125 14.34 -16.37 -4.85
N GLY A 126 14.06 -15.11 -5.19
CA GLY A 126 14.21 -14.62 -6.56
C GLY A 126 15.63 -14.75 -7.08
N ALA A 127 16.63 -14.40 -6.26
CA ALA A 127 18.04 -14.59 -6.61
C ALA A 127 18.41 -16.07 -6.82
N ALA A 128 17.87 -16.97 -5.96
CA ALA A 128 18.08 -18.41 -6.11
C ALA A 128 17.46 -18.98 -7.40
N ILE A 129 16.27 -18.52 -7.77
CA ILE A 129 15.62 -18.85 -9.04
C ILE A 129 16.50 -18.46 -10.23
N MET A 130 17.02 -17.22 -10.24
CA MET A 130 17.92 -16.75 -11.29
C MET A 130 19.22 -17.55 -11.34
N ALA A 131 19.79 -17.89 -10.17
CA ALA A 131 21.01 -18.70 -10.09
C ALA A 131 20.80 -20.12 -10.64
N ALA A 132 19.66 -20.76 -10.36
CA ALA A 132 19.32 -22.09 -10.87
C ALA A 132 19.22 -22.11 -12.42
N VAL A 133 18.65 -21.06 -13.02
CA VAL A 133 18.62 -20.89 -14.47
C VAL A 133 20.03 -20.67 -15.03
N ALA A 134 20.83 -19.84 -14.40
CA ALA A 134 22.22 -19.59 -14.83
C ALA A 134 23.11 -20.83 -14.72
N ALA A 135 22.84 -21.72 -13.75
CA ALA A 135 23.52 -23.00 -13.60
C ALA A 135 23.04 -24.07 -14.58
N GLY A 136 21.97 -23.81 -15.35
CA GLY A 136 21.41 -24.78 -16.31
C GLY A 136 20.46 -25.83 -15.69
N GLU A 137 20.08 -25.68 -14.42
CA GLU A 137 19.13 -26.58 -13.75
C GLU A 137 17.69 -26.42 -14.32
N HIS A 138 17.37 -25.26 -14.85
CA HIS A 138 16.11 -24.96 -15.53
C HIS A 138 16.36 -24.20 -16.82
N ALA A 139 15.57 -24.50 -17.85
CA ALA A 139 15.74 -23.88 -19.17
C ALA A 139 15.33 -22.40 -19.16
N THR A 140 14.32 -22.04 -18.38
CA THR A 140 13.81 -20.65 -18.29
C THR A 140 13.46 -20.28 -16.84
N VAL A 141 13.38 -18.97 -16.59
CA VAL A 141 12.90 -18.45 -15.30
C VAL A 141 11.48 -18.94 -14.99
N ALA A 142 10.61 -19.01 -15.99
CA ALA A 142 9.25 -19.50 -15.84
C ALA A 142 9.19 -20.97 -15.40
N ASP A 143 10.11 -21.81 -15.91
CA ASP A 143 10.18 -23.22 -15.49
C ASP A 143 10.72 -23.36 -14.06
N ALA A 144 11.73 -22.56 -13.69
CA ALA A 144 12.23 -22.52 -12.33
C ALA A 144 11.15 -22.02 -11.34
N GLN A 145 10.38 -21.01 -11.71
CA GLN A 145 9.28 -20.50 -10.88
C GLN A 145 8.21 -21.55 -10.59
N LYS A 146 7.87 -22.41 -11.53
CA LYS A 146 6.86 -23.48 -11.33
C LYS A 146 7.18 -24.41 -10.15
N VAL A 147 8.47 -24.60 -9.86
CA VAL A 147 8.93 -25.52 -8.80
C VAL A 147 9.53 -24.81 -7.60
N MET A 148 10.03 -23.59 -7.75
CA MET A 148 10.76 -22.88 -6.71
C MET A 148 9.99 -21.67 -6.14
N ALA A 149 8.94 -21.18 -6.83
CA ALA A 149 8.21 -20.02 -6.35
C ALA A 149 7.50 -20.30 -5.02
N SER A 150 7.36 -19.27 -4.20
CA SER A 150 6.62 -19.35 -2.96
C SER A 150 5.12 -19.50 -3.23
N SER A 151 4.44 -20.31 -2.43
CA SER A 151 2.98 -20.38 -2.39
C SER A 151 2.36 -19.09 -1.83
N VAL A 152 1.10 -18.86 -2.18
CA VAL A 152 0.26 -17.84 -1.55
C VAL A 152 -0.24 -18.39 -0.22
N CYS A 153 0.02 -17.67 0.88
CA CYS A 153 -0.45 -18.08 2.21
C CYS A 153 -1.73 -17.35 2.65
N HIS A 154 -2.01 -16.19 2.09
CA HIS A 154 -3.21 -15.41 2.39
C HIS A 154 -3.62 -14.54 1.20
N GLN A 155 -4.92 -14.27 1.06
CA GLN A 155 -5.45 -13.36 0.06
C GLN A 155 -6.41 -12.36 0.71
N TYR A 156 -6.23 -11.07 0.42
CA TYR A 156 -7.17 -10.01 0.78
C TYR A 156 -8.01 -9.65 -0.43
N LEU A 157 -9.32 -9.67 -0.26
CA LEU A 157 -10.27 -9.23 -1.29
C LEU A 157 -10.81 -7.84 -0.94
N PRO A 158 -11.02 -6.96 -1.92
CA PRO A 158 -11.59 -5.64 -1.69
C PRO A 158 -13.04 -5.76 -1.18
N ASN A 159 -13.40 -4.91 -0.22
CA ASN A 159 -14.76 -4.77 0.25
C ASN A 159 -15.48 -3.69 -0.60
N PRO A 160 -16.52 -4.04 -1.39
CA PRO A 160 -17.17 -3.10 -2.30
C PRO A 160 -17.75 -1.85 -1.63
N GLU A 161 -18.24 -1.98 -0.38
CA GLU A 161 -18.79 -0.84 0.35
C GLU A 161 -17.68 0.16 0.74
N ARG A 162 -16.50 -0.34 1.11
CA ARG A 162 -15.35 0.51 1.43
C ARG A 162 -14.69 1.09 0.19
N VAL A 163 -14.63 0.33 -0.89
CA VAL A 163 -14.08 0.81 -2.18
C VAL A 163 -14.74 2.10 -2.60
N ALA A 164 -16.08 2.18 -2.56
CA ALA A 164 -16.82 3.39 -2.94
C ALA A 164 -16.40 4.62 -2.10
N VAL A 165 -16.23 4.44 -0.79
CA VAL A 165 -15.79 5.52 0.10
C VAL A 165 -14.32 5.89 -0.15
N TYR A 166 -13.47 4.89 -0.41
CA TYR A 166 -12.06 5.14 -0.73
C TYR A 166 -11.87 5.82 -2.08
N ASP A 167 -12.78 5.68 -3.02
CA ASP A 167 -12.75 6.44 -4.28
C ASP A 167 -12.96 7.94 -4.01
N GLU A 168 -13.89 8.31 -3.10
CA GLU A 168 -14.07 9.70 -2.67
C GLU A 168 -12.85 10.24 -1.92
N LEU A 169 -12.30 9.45 -1.00
CA LEU A 169 -11.09 9.84 -0.25
C LEU A 169 -9.86 9.95 -1.14
N TYR A 170 -9.75 9.12 -2.16
CA TYR A 170 -8.68 9.23 -3.14
C TYR A 170 -8.80 10.51 -3.98
N ALA A 171 -10.00 10.94 -4.34
CA ALA A 171 -10.21 12.24 -4.98
C ALA A 171 -9.76 13.39 -4.06
N ASN A 172 -10.02 13.31 -2.74
CA ASN A 172 -9.52 14.28 -1.78
C ASN A 172 -7.98 14.26 -1.68
N TYR A 173 -7.36 13.07 -1.71
CA TYR A 173 -5.90 12.92 -1.77
C TYR A 173 -5.32 13.58 -3.02
N GLN A 174 -5.91 13.38 -4.20
CA GLN A 174 -5.47 14.00 -5.44
C GLN A 174 -5.62 15.53 -5.41
N ALA A 175 -6.73 16.04 -4.87
CA ALA A 175 -6.93 17.49 -4.71
C ALA A 175 -5.89 18.11 -3.77
N LEU A 176 -5.57 17.46 -2.64
CA LEU A 176 -4.51 17.88 -1.73
C LEU A 176 -3.14 17.84 -2.40
N ALA A 177 -2.87 16.81 -3.20
CA ALA A 177 -1.65 16.65 -3.97
C ALA A 177 -1.46 17.80 -4.97
N SER A 178 -2.49 18.12 -5.74
CA SER A 178 -2.48 19.25 -6.67
C SER A 178 -2.26 20.60 -5.96
N TYR A 179 -2.90 20.80 -4.82
CA TYR A 179 -2.68 22.01 -4.03
C TYR A 179 -1.22 22.16 -3.56
N VAL A 180 -0.61 21.09 -3.06
CA VAL A 180 0.80 21.09 -2.60
C VAL A 180 1.78 21.28 -3.76
N ASN A 181 1.46 20.74 -4.95
CA ASN A 181 2.27 20.96 -6.16
C ASN A 181 2.19 22.41 -6.70
N GLY A 182 1.23 23.21 -6.22
CA GLY A 182 0.99 24.54 -6.77
C GLY A 182 0.29 24.53 -8.12
N ASP A 183 -0.36 23.42 -8.48
CA ASP A 183 -1.18 23.36 -9.67
C ASP A 183 -2.35 24.34 -9.50
N LYS A 184 -2.52 25.24 -10.45
CA LYS A 184 -3.66 26.17 -10.44
C LYS A 184 -4.93 25.37 -10.72
N ALA A 185 -5.91 25.49 -9.82
CA ALA A 185 -7.24 24.96 -10.01
C ALA A 185 -7.94 25.56 -11.25
#